data_d892d4eeb71a7720a438817085f0612d
#
_entry.id   d892d4eeb71a7720a438817085f0612d
#
_cell.length_a   1.000
_cell.length_b   1.000
_cell.length_c   1.000
_cell.angle_alpha   90.00
_cell.angle_beta   90.00
_cell.angle_gamma   90.00
#
_symmetry.space_group_name_H-M   'P 1'
#
loop_
_entity.id
_entity.type
_entity.pdbx_description
1 polymer ?
#
loop_
_entity_poly.entity_id
_entity_poly.type
_entity_poly.pdbx_seq_one_letter_code
_entity_poly.pdbx_strand_id
1 'polypeptide(L)'
;MTAPGRPLYSIDAGGTGTSVLTWNGERWSLPSVNPSSVGQDSSDQRLAGLFCRIRAHAAQAGNRTGGSCPRPAVWLASASVDPATIAVELRRCAAAAQAAGLCAELVVTNDVTPLLLGTPPEVGHVVAVCGTGTAFLATNGRSAPVRVGGCEYLGSDEGSAFDLGLRGLRAAVCGLDGRGQPTALSDLLAAQAGVPVPELACRLARMPFPKATVAALAPIVLRAWLSADAAAADVVDAVIAELVTGIRAARDAAALAPSWRLSVAGGVVTGCPEFFRKLAAAAAGLGAGQVLLVNEPAAVLLAALALFAVVDPMKLSDPRIDDGAWYLDLANRTTDLGGKID
;
A
#
# COMPACT_ATOMS: atom_id res chain seq x y z
N MET A 1 -27.16 2.28 -1.64
CA MET A 1 -26.66 2.90 -0.39
C MET A 1 -26.98 4.38 -0.46
N THR A 2 -27.87 4.88 0.38
CA THR A 2 -28.13 6.32 0.50
C THR A 2 -26.85 6.99 0.98
N ALA A 3 -26.38 8.00 0.25
CA ALA A 3 -25.16 8.73 0.62
C ALA A 3 -25.30 9.27 2.04
N PRO A 4 -24.32 9.05 2.92
CA PRO A 4 -24.29 9.73 4.20
C PRO A 4 -24.31 11.24 3.94
N GLY A 5 -24.95 12.00 4.83
CA GLY A 5 -25.12 13.45 4.68
C GLY A 5 -23.79 14.25 4.69
N ARG A 6 -22.62 13.59 4.70
CA ARG A 6 -21.28 14.22 4.68
C ARG A 6 -20.36 13.59 3.65
N PRO A 7 -19.43 14.37 3.04
CA PRO A 7 -18.44 13.86 2.10
C PRO A 7 -17.44 12.91 2.77
N LEU A 8 -17.17 11.77 2.13
CA LEU A 8 -16.18 10.77 2.55
C LEU A 8 -15.08 10.65 1.52
N TYR A 9 -13.84 10.51 1.97
CA TYR A 9 -12.66 10.34 1.14
C TYR A 9 -11.79 9.22 1.69
N SER A 10 -11.48 8.25 0.87
CA SER A 10 -10.47 7.25 1.17
C SER A 10 -9.22 7.49 0.34
N ILE A 11 -8.06 7.43 0.97
CA ILE A 11 -6.76 7.70 0.38
C ILE A 11 -5.87 6.48 0.61
N ASP A 12 -5.50 5.81 -0.46
CA ASP A 12 -4.49 4.76 -0.47
C ASP A 12 -3.17 5.36 -0.97
N ALA A 13 -2.24 5.61 -0.04
CA ALA A 13 -0.99 6.31 -0.28
C ALA A 13 0.19 5.32 -0.29
N GLY A 14 0.37 4.65 -1.42
CA GLY A 14 1.43 3.68 -1.64
C GLY A 14 2.78 4.30 -2.03
N GLY A 15 3.78 3.43 -2.23
CA GLY A 15 5.14 3.85 -2.56
C GLY A 15 5.30 4.54 -3.92
N THR A 16 4.53 4.18 -4.94
CA THR A 16 4.66 4.74 -6.31
C THR A 16 3.57 5.73 -6.66
N GLY A 17 2.44 5.71 -5.98
CA GLY A 17 1.30 6.56 -6.29
C GLY A 17 0.34 6.69 -5.12
N THR A 18 -0.62 7.59 -5.28
CA THR A 18 -1.69 7.82 -4.32
C THR A 18 -3.01 7.74 -5.05
N SER A 19 -3.88 6.85 -4.59
CA SER A 19 -5.24 6.66 -5.11
C SER A 19 -6.25 7.24 -4.14
N VAL A 20 -7.21 8.00 -4.66
CA VAL A 20 -8.32 8.54 -3.86
C VAL A 20 -9.64 8.07 -4.45
N LEU A 21 -10.53 7.57 -3.59
CA LEU A 21 -11.90 7.30 -3.93
C LEU A 21 -12.83 8.16 -3.07
N THR A 22 -13.77 8.82 -3.71
CA THR A 22 -14.72 9.72 -3.05
C THR A 22 -16.08 9.06 -2.89
N TRP A 23 -16.91 9.57 -1.99
CA TRP A 23 -18.26 9.04 -1.70
C TRP A 23 -19.19 9.02 -2.94
N ASN A 24 -18.96 9.89 -3.92
CA ASN A 24 -19.73 9.96 -5.16
C ASN A 24 -19.15 9.10 -6.29
N GLY A 25 -18.11 8.30 -5.99
CA GLY A 25 -17.47 7.36 -6.91
C GLY A 25 -16.39 7.96 -7.80
N GLU A 26 -16.03 9.23 -7.64
CA GLU A 26 -14.88 9.79 -8.35
C GLU A 26 -13.57 9.16 -7.91
N ARG A 27 -12.66 8.95 -8.86
CA ARG A 27 -11.33 8.39 -8.64
C ARG A 27 -10.26 9.40 -9.05
N TRP A 28 -9.31 9.62 -8.17
CA TRP A 28 -8.14 10.43 -8.47
C TRP A 28 -6.88 9.58 -8.35
N SER A 29 -6.01 9.66 -9.37
CA SER A 29 -4.66 9.11 -9.34
C SER A 29 -3.66 10.27 -9.25
N LEU A 30 -2.79 10.23 -8.26
CA LEU A 30 -1.85 11.29 -7.93
C LEU A 30 -0.45 10.71 -7.71
N PRO A 31 0.61 11.52 -7.87
CA PRO A 31 1.95 11.10 -7.46
C PRO A 31 2.00 10.69 -5.99
N SER A 32 2.94 9.79 -5.66
CA SER A 32 3.12 9.31 -4.29
C SER A 32 3.35 10.46 -3.30
N VAL A 33 2.71 10.38 -2.14
CA VAL A 33 2.95 11.23 -0.97
C VAL A 33 3.84 10.54 0.08
N ASN A 34 4.46 9.40 -0.27
CA ASN A 34 5.35 8.67 0.64
C ASN A 34 6.75 9.30 0.66
N PRO A 35 7.25 9.79 1.82
CA PRO A 35 8.56 10.43 1.94
C PRO A 35 9.72 9.53 1.51
N SER A 36 9.64 8.23 1.79
CA SER A 36 10.68 7.26 1.41
C SER A 36 10.84 7.11 -0.11
N SER A 37 9.81 7.48 -0.88
CA SER A 37 9.83 7.36 -2.34
C SER A 37 10.20 8.66 -3.04
N VAL A 38 9.85 9.83 -2.46
CA VAL A 38 9.93 11.12 -3.17
C VAL A 38 10.68 12.21 -2.40
N GLY A 39 11.16 11.89 -1.19
CA GLY A 39 11.76 12.86 -0.26
C GLY A 39 10.70 13.66 0.51
N GLN A 40 11.11 14.20 1.66
CA GLN A 40 10.21 14.84 2.63
C GLN A 40 9.49 16.06 2.03
N ASP A 41 10.25 17.03 1.49
CA ASP A 41 9.70 18.29 0.98
C ASP A 41 8.66 18.07 -0.14
N SER A 42 8.97 17.18 -1.08
CA SER A 42 8.05 16.85 -2.18
C SER A 42 6.79 16.15 -1.66
N SER A 43 6.96 15.28 -0.68
CA SER A 43 5.86 14.57 -0.04
C SER A 43 4.91 15.54 0.67
N ASP A 44 5.45 16.49 1.44
CA ASP A 44 4.67 17.49 2.19
C ASP A 44 3.90 18.44 1.27
N GLN A 45 4.54 18.89 0.18
CA GLN A 45 3.87 19.69 -0.85
C GLN A 45 2.71 18.93 -1.50
N ARG A 46 2.92 17.67 -1.85
CA ARG A 46 1.89 16.83 -2.48
C ARG A 46 0.73 16.54 -1.55
N LEU A 47 1.00 16.28 -0.27
CA LEU A 47 -0.03 16.06 0.74
C LEU A 47 -0.88 17.30 0.96
N ALA A 48 -0.26 18.49 1.06
CA ALA A 48 -0.98 19.76 1.14
C ALA A 48 -1.83 20.01 -0.11
N GLY A 49 -1.30 19.74 -1.31
CA GLY A 49 -2.04 19.82 -2.57
C GLY A 49 -3.25 18.88 -2.64
N LEU A 50 -3.10 17.65 -2.15
CA LEU A 50 -4.18 16.69 -2.03
C LEU A 50 -5.28 17.21 -1.09
N PHE A 51 -4.92 17.74 0.06
CA PHE A 51 -5.88 18.30 1.02
C PHE A 51 -6.57 19.57 0.49
N CYS A 52 -5.87 20.42 -0.28
CA CYS A 52 -6.51 21.53 -1.02
C CYS A 52 -7.58 21.02 -2.00
N ARG A 53 -7.28 19.94 -2.74
CA ARG A 53 -8.23 19.34 -3.67
C ARG A 53 -9.45 18.76 -2.97
N ILE A 54 -9.26 18.06 -1.84
CA ILE A 54 -10.36 17.54 -1.00
C ILE A 54 -11.24 18.68 -0.52
N ARG A 55 -10.66 19.77 0.00
CA ARG A 55 -11.41 20.94 0.45
C ARG A 55 -12.26 21.54 -0.67
N ALA A 56 -11.66 21.77 -1.84
CA ALA A 56 -12.35 22.35 -2.98
C ALA A 56 -13.51 21.46 -3.45
N HIS A 57 -13.29 20.15 -3.54
CA HIS A 57 -14.31 19.17 -3.94
C HIS A 57 -15.45 19.07 -2.91
N ALA A 58 -15.13 19.07 -1.61
CA ALA A 58 -16.14 19.05 -0.55
C ALA A 58 -17.03 20.33 -0.58
N ALA A 59 -16.43 21.50 -0.80
CA ALA A 59 -17.17 22.76 -0.92
C ALA A 59 -18.17 22.77 -2.09
N GLN A 60 -17.83 22.15 -3.22
CA GLN A 60 -18.75 22.02 -4.36
C GLN A 60 -19.96 21.13 -4.05
N ALA A 61 -19.78 20.13 -3.20
CA ALA A 61 -20.90 19.28 -2.77
C ALA A 61 -21.90 20.05 -1.90
N GLY A 62 -21.42 20.89 -0.98
CA GLY A 62 -22.27 21.74 -0.13
C GLY A 62 -23.12 22.74 -0.95
N ASN A 63 -22.53 23.35 -1.97
CA ASN A 63 -23.22 24.29 -2.84
C ASN A 63 -24.39 23.65 -3.63
N ARG A 64 -24.30 22.34 -3.93
CA ARG A 64 -25.37 21.60 -4.62
C ARG A 64 -26.57 21.29 -3.73
N THR A 65 -26.38 21.24 -2.42
CA THR A 65 -27.44 20.88 -1.44
C THR A 65 -28.09 22.10 -0.80
N GLY A 66 -27.62 23.33 -1.09
CA GLY A 66 -28.17 24.58 -0.58
C GLY A 66 -28.00 24.79 0.95
N GLY A 67 -27.18 23.98 1.60
CA GLY A 67 -26.89 24.05 3.03
C GLY A 67 -25.40 24.20 3.35
N SER A 68 -25.04 24.39 4.62
CA SER A 68 -23.66 24.32 5.03
C SER A 68 -23.12 22.91 4.76
N CYS A 69 -22.00 22.81 4.04
CA CYS A 69 -21.40 21.52 3.73
C CYS A 69 -20.98 20.83 5.05
N PRO A 70 -21.48 19.61 5.34
CA PRO A 70 -21.00 18.86 6.49
C PRO A 70 -19.49 18.63 6.36
N ARG A 71 -18.82 18.68 7.50
CA ARG A 71 -17.38 18.46 7.61
C ARG A 71 -16.99 17.12 7.00
N PRO A 72 -16.05 17.05 6.05
CA PRO A 72 -15.67 15.79 5.42
C PRO A 72 -14.99 14.85 6.42
N ALA A 73 -15.15 13.55 6.19
CA ALA A 73 -14.32 12.53 6.81
C ALA A 73 -13.33 11.96 5.80
N VAL A 74 -12.10 11.81 6.22
CA VAL A 74 -10.98 11.36 5.40
C VAL A 74 -10.30 10.18 6.08
N TRP A 75 -10.05 9.12 5.34
CA TRP A 75 -9.16 8.04 5.77
C TRP A 75 -7.90 8.04 4.94
N LEU A 76 -6.77 8.31 5.55
CA LEU A 76 -5.45 8.23 4.94
C LEU A 76 -4.77 6.94 5.38
N ALA A 77 -4.68 5.98 4.47
CA ALA A 77 -3.87 4.79 4.62
C ALA A 77 -2.54 5.01 3.90
N SER A 78 -1.43 5.00 4.63
CA SER A 78 -0.12 5.34 4.06
C SER A 78 0.95 4.33 4.44
N ALA A 79 1.75 3.93 3.44
CA ALA A 79 2.89 3.04 3.61
C ALA A 79 4.00 3.62 4.50
N SER A 80 4.01 4.95 4.74
CA SER A 80 4.97 5.60 5.65
C SER A 80 4.58 5.52 7.12
N VAL A 81 3.37 5.05 7.43
CA VAL A 81 2.83 4.98 8.79
C VAL A 81 3.22 3.66 9.46
N ASP A 82 3.93 3.76 10.57
CA ASP A 82 4.20 2.65 11.49
C ASP A 82 4.24 3.17 12.94
N PRO A 83 4.30 2.29 13.95
CA PRO A 83 4.33 2.72 15.36
C PRO A 83 5.50 3.64 15.73
N ALA A 84 6.62 3.58 15.00
CA ALA A 84 7.78 4.45 15.26
C ALA A 84 7.63 5.83 14.61
N THR A 85 6.94 5.90 13.46
CA THR A 85 6.82 7.13 12.66
C THR A 85 5.53 7.89 12.89
N ILE A 86 4.52 7.27 13.50
CA ILE A 86 3.15 7.82 13.57
C ILE A 86 3.09 9.25 14.13
N ALA A 87 3.82 9.57 15.20
CA ALA A 87 3.79 10.91 15.77
C ALA A 87 4.32 11.98 14.80
N VAL A 88 5.26 11.62 13.93
CA VAL A 88 5.78 12.49 12.86
C VAL A 88 4.73 12.64 11.76
N GLU A 89 4.11 11.53 11.34
CA GLU A 89 3.09 11.52 10.29
C GLU A 89 1.83 12.29 10.68
N LEU A 90 1.38 12.19 11.94
CA LEU A 90 0.24 12.97 12.42
C LEU A 90 0.53 14.47 12.41
N ARG A 91 1.71 14.90 12.86
CA ARG A 91 2.12 16.31 12.77
C ARG A 91 2.18 16.80 11.33
N ARG A 92 2.69 15.96 10.43
CA ARG A 92 2.78 16.22 9.00
C ARG A 92 1.39 16.39 8.38
N CYS A 93 0.46 15.49 8.70
CA CYS A 93 -0.93 15.58 8.26
C CYS A 93 -1.60 16.86 8.79
N ALA A 94 -1.41 17.20 10.07
CA ALA A 94 -1.96 18.40 10.67
C ALA A 94 -1.43 19.67 9.99
N ALA A 95 -0.11 19.76 9.75
CA ALA A 95 0.52 20.88 9.06
C ALA A 95 0.02 21.02 7.61
N ALA A 96 -0.08 19.92 6.88
CA ALA A 96 -0.59 19.92 5.50
C ALA A 96 -2.07 20.33 5.44
N ALA A 97 -2.89 19.88 6.39
CA ALA A 97 -4.30 20.26 6.49
C ALA A 97 -4.44 21.75 6.84
N GLN A 98 -3.63 22.26 7.75
CA GLN A 98 -3.59 23.69 8.09
C GLN A 98 -3.21 24.54 6.86
N ALA A 99 -2.15 24.16 6.16
CA ALA A 99 -1.72 24.85 4.94
C ALA A 99 -2.79 24.84 3.84
N ALA A 100 -3.54 23.74 3.73
CA ALA A 100 -4.66 23.58 2.81
C ALA A 100 -5.93 24.30 3.27
N GLY A 101 -6.05 24.72 4.52
CA GLY A 101 -7.29 25.21 5.13
C GLY A 101 -8.39 24.13 5.18
N LEU A 102 -8.01 22.84 5.27
CA LEU A 102 -8.93 21.72 5.36
C LEU A 102 -9.40 21.56 6.81
N CYS A 103 -10.73 21.63 6.99
CA CYS A 103 -11.41 21.29 8.24
C CYS A 103 -12.09 19.94 8.05
N ALA A 104 -11.52 18.88 8.59
CA ALA A 104 -11.98 17.50 8.40
C ALA A 104 -11.78 16.65 9.65
N GLU A 105 -12.45 15.50 9.70
CA GLU A 105 -12.07 14.39 10.57
C GLU A 105 -11.15 13.47 9.77
N LEU A 106 -9.99 13.16 10.30
CA LEU A 106 -8.97 12.38 9.64
C LEU A 106 -8.64 11.12 10.45
N VAL A 107 -8.81 9.97 9.83
CA VAL A 107 -8.27 8.69 10.30
C VAL A 107 -6.98 8.43 9.55
N VAL A 108 -5.92 8.08 10.27
CA VAL A 108 -4.61 7.75 9.69
C VAL A 108 -4.23 6.33 10.09
N THR A 109 -3.88 5.52 9.11
CA THR A 109 -3.43 4.14 9.33
C THR A 109 -2.25 3.81 8.42
N ASN A 110 -1.59 2.69 8.70
CA ASN A 110 -0.77 2.02 7.68
C ASN A 110 -1.67 1.57 6.50
N ASP A 111 -1.10 1.44 5.30
CA ASP A 111 -1.82 1.05 4.08
C ASP A 111 -2.35 -0.39 4.10
N VAL A 112 -1.76 -1.27 4.91
CA VAL A 112 -2.15 -2.68 5.04
C VAL A 112 -3.29 -2.88 6.04
N THR A 113 -3.27 -2.14 7.15
CA THR A 113 -4.21 -2.31 8.29
C THR A 113 -5.68 -2.31 7.87
N PRO A 114 -6.18 -1.35 7.07
CA PRO A 114 -7.60 -1.32 6.73
C PRO A 114 -8.03 -2.45 5.81
N LEU A 115 -7.12 -3.13 5.13
CA LEU A 115 -7.46 -4.28 4.27
C LEU A 115 -7.95 -5.49 5.09
N LEU A 116 -7.63 -5.55 6.38
CA LEU A 116 -8.19 -6.56 7.30
C LEU A 116 -9.72 -6.43 7.45
N LEU A 117 -10.25 -5.21 7.27
CA LEU A 117 -11.69 -4.95 7.36
C LEU A 117 -12.48 -5.50 6.16
N GLY A 118 -11.81 -5.94 5.11
CA GLY A 118 -12.43 -6.58 3.94
C GLY A 118 -13.01 -7.97 4.22
N THR A 119 -12.87 -8.51 5.45
CA THR A 119 -13.41 -9.83 5.85
C THR A 119 -14.14 -9.73 7.18
N PRO A 120 -15.11 -10.65 7.44
CA PRO A 120 -15.73 -10.77 8.76
C PRO A 120 -14.68 -11.09 9.83
N PRO A 121 -14.83 -10.58 11.07
CA PRO A 121 -13.84 -10.75 12.14
C PRO A 121 -13.67 -12.21 12.60
N GLU A 122 -14.67 -13.06 12.37
CA GLU A 122 -14.64 -14.48 12.75
C GLU A 122 -13.75 -15.33 11.87
N VAL A 123 -13.35 -14.81 10.70
CA VAL A 123 -12.52 -15.51 9.72
C VAL A 123 -11.07 -15.12 9.92
N GLY A 124 -10.21 -16.08 10.21
CA GLY A 124 -8.76 -15.87 10.21
C GLY A 124 -8.31 -15.28 8.87
N HIS A 125 -7.54 -14.20 8.89
CA HIS A 125 -7.23 -13.43 7.69
C HIS A 125 -5.76 -13.04 7.64
N VAL A 126 -5.14 -13.27 6.50
CA VAL A 126 -3.83 -12.71 6.14
C VAL A 126 -4.03 -11.72 5.00
N VAL A 127 -3.46 -10.54 5.13
CA VAL A 127 -3.29 -9.56 4.06
C VAL A 127 -1.82 -9.56 3.65
N ALA A 128 -1.55 -9.69 2.36
CA ALA A 128 -0.23 -9.56 1.76
C ALA A 128 -0.24 -8.40 0.76
N VAL A 129 0.60 -7.41 0.96
CA VAL A 129 0.83 -6.34 -0.02
C VAL A 129 2.07 -6.71 -0.84
N CYS A 130 1.90 -6.74 -2.16
CA CYS A 130 2.96 -6.97 -3.15
C CYS A 130 2.95 -5.80 -4.13
N GLY A 131 3.48 -4.67 -3.67
CA GLY A 131 3.60 -3.41 -4.39
C GLY A 131 5.05 -3.03 -4.62
N THR A 132 5.39 -1.75 -4.47
CA THR A 132 6.78 -1.26 -4.48
C THR A 132 7.62 -1.93 -3.39
N GLY A 133 7.04 -2.12 -2.19
CA GLY A 133 7.53 -2.95 -1.11
C GLY A 133 6.56 -4.08 -0.79
N THR A 134 6.86 -4.85 0.27
CA THR A 134 5.99 -5.90 0.82
C THR A 134 5.71 -5.68 2.30
N ALA A 135 4.51 -6.07 2.71
CA ALA A 135 4.15 -6.21 4.11
C ALA A 135 3.08 -7.29 4.26
N PHE A 136 3.10 -7.97 5.39
CA PHE A 136 2.12 -8.98 5.73
C PHE A 136 1.47 -8.63 7.06
N LEU A 137 0.16 -8.76 7.12
CA LEU A 137 -0.61 -8.52 8.34
C LEU A 137 -1.59 -9.67 8.52
N ALA A 138 -1.66 -10.22 9.72
CA ALA A 138 -2.57 -11.33 10.00
C ALA A 138 -3.38 -11.08 11.26
N THR A 139 -4.65 -11.52 11.25
CA THR A 139 -5.54 -11.46 12.40
C THR A 139 -6.37 -12.72 12.55
N ASN A 140 -6.60 -13.12 13.79
CA ASN A 140 -7.59 -14.13 14.15
C ASN A 140 -8.93 -13.51 14.60
N GLY A 141 -9.07 -12.19 14.48
CA GLY A 141 -10.26 -11.41 14.88
C GLY A 141 -10.46 -11.23 16.37
N ARG A 142 -9.55 -11.73 17.22
CA ARG A 142 -9.69 -11.73 18.68
C ARG A 142 -8.60 -10.94 19.40
N SER A 143 -7.49 -10.71 18.74
CA SER A 143 -6.33 -9.99 19.26
C SER A 143 -5.85 -8.97 18.23
N ALA A 144 -4.96 -8.07 18.66
CA ALA A 144 -4.27 -7.16 17.77
C ALA A 144 -3.61 -7.91 16.60
N PRO A 145 -3.62 -7.36 15.40
CA PRO A 145 -3.00 -7.99 14.24
C PRO A 145 -1.51 -8.17 14.41
N VAL A 146 -1.00 -9.26 13.85
CA VAL A 146 0.43 -9.53 13.79
C VAL A 146 0.98 -9.01 12.46
N ARG A 147 2.04 -8.21 12.52
CA ARG A 147 2.77 -7.71 11.36
C ARG A 147 4.03 -8.49 11.11
N VAL A 148 4.31 -8.80 9.83
CA VAL A 148 5.54 -9.42 9.35
C VAL A 148 6.08 -8.62 8.17
N GLY A 149 7.36 -8.32 8.15
CA GLY A 149 8.00 -7.48 7.14
C GLY A 149 7.56 -6.02 7.20
N GLY A 150 7.68 -5.30 6.08
CA GLY A 150 7.37 -3.88 5.98
C GLY A 150 8.37 -2.99 6.71
N CYS A 151 9.65 -3.39 6.74
CA CYS A 151 10.76 -2.68 7.38
C CYS A 151 11.66 -2.01 6.33
N GLU A 152 11.09 -1.47 5.28
CA GLU A 152 11.76 -0.83 4.15
C GLU A 152 12.69 -1.79 3.35
N TYR A 153 13.13 -1.35 2.18
CA TYR A 153 13.85 -2.18 1.21
C TYR A 153 15.24 -2.67 1.66
N LEU A 154 15.81 -2.08 2.69
CA LEU A 154 17.08 -2.55 3.28
C LEU A 154 16.87 -3.62 4.35
N GLY A 155 15.73 -3.61 5.02
CA GLY A 155 15.42 -4.53 6.12
C GLY A 155 14.43 -5.62 5.74
N SER A 156 13.69 -5.43 4.66
CA SER A 156 12.70 -6.37 4.14
C SER A 156 12.35 -6.03 2.68
N ASP A 157 11.08 -6.17 2.27
CA ASP A 157 10.57 -5.99 0.91
C ASP A 157 10.90 -7.14 -0.05
N GLU A 158 11.33 -8.29 0.46
CA GLU A 158 11.42 -9.53 -0.34
C GLU A 158 10.03 -9.85 -0.91
N GLY A 159 9.98 -10.22 -2.17
CA GLY A 159 8.74 -10.50 -2.88
C GLY A 159 8.06 -9.28 -3.52
N SER A 160 8.63 -8.08 -3.39
CA SER A 160 8.08 -6.83 -3.94
C SER A 160 8.48 -6.58 -5.40
N ALA A 161 7.94 -5.49 -5.98
CA ALA A 161 8.43 -4.97 -7.26
C ALA A 161 9.89 -4.53 -7.17
N PHE A 162 10.32 -3.98 -6.02
CA PHE A 162 11.73 -3.65 -5.80
C PHE A 162 12.60 -4.91 -5.88
N ASP A 163 12.22 -5.98 -5.20
CA ASP A 163 12.96 -7.25 -5.21
C ASP A 163 12.99 -7.88 -6.60
N LEU A 164 11.83 -7.91 -7.29
CA LEU A 164 11.74 -8.34 -8.70
C LEU A 164 12.70 -7.56 -9.59
N GLY A 165 12.67 -6.22 -9.51
CA GLY A 165 13.52 -5.36 -10.31
C GLY A 165 15.01 -5.54 -10.00
N LEU A 166 15.36 -5.64 -8.72
CA LEU A 166 16.74 -5.84 -8.28
C LEU A 166 17.30 -7.21 -8.69
N ARG A 167 16.52 -8.28 -8.50
CA ARG A 167 16.90 -9.65 -8.92
C ARG A 167 17.01 -9.71 -10.45
N GLY A 168 16.08 -9.10 -11.20
CA GLY A 168 16.13 -9.02 -12.64
C GLY A 168 17.35 -8.27 -13.17
N LEU A 169 17.71 -7.13 -12.55
CA LEU A 169 18.92 -6.39 -12.87
C LEU A 169 20.17 -7.23 -12.62
N ARG A 170 20.25 -7.93 -11.50
CA ARG A 170 21.36 -8.83 -11.16
C ARG A 170 21.46 -10.00 -12.13
N ALA A 171 20.32 -10.61 -12.51
CA ALA A 171 20.30 -11.69 -13.51
C ALA A 171 20.80 -11.22 -14.86
N ALA A 172 20.40 -10.01 -15.30
CA ALA A 172 20.90 -9.41 -16.54
C ALA A 172 22.41 -9.18 -16.52
N VAL A 173 22.97 -8.65 -15.42
CA VAL A 173 24.42 -8.47 -15.27
C VAL A 173 25.14 -9.83 -15.27
N CYS A 174 24.63 -10.83 -14.54
CA CYS A 174 25.22 -12.17 -14.52
C CYS A 174 25.20 -12.85 -15.89
N GLY A 175 24.13 -12.65 -16.67
CA GLY A 175 24.07 -13.14 -18.06
C GLY A 175 25.11 -12.50 -18.98
N LEU A 176 25.39 -11.20 -18.78
CA LEU A 176 26.39 -10.46 -19.59
C LEU A 176 27.85 -10.85 -19.27
N ASP A 177 28.15 -11.11 -17.98
CA ASP A 177 29.52 -11.41 -17.55
C ASP A 177 29.83 -12.92 -17.40
N GLY A 178 28.89 -13.77 -17.80
CA GLY A 178 29.06 -15.24 -17.83
C GLY A 178 28.89 -15.95 -16.49
N ARG A 179 28.49 -15.26 -15.41
CA ARG A 179 28.16 -15.87 -14.12
C ARG A 179 26.76 -16.51 -14.06
N GLY A 180 25.89 -16.18 -15.03
CA GLY A 180 24.53 -16.68 -15.15
C GLY A 180 24.21 -17.11 -16.57
N GLN A 181 23.01 -17.65 -16.76
CA GLN A 181 22.53 -18.01 -18.10
C GLN A 181 22.24 -16.74 -18.96
N PRO A 182 22.42 -16.83 -20.29
CA PRO A 182 21.99 -15.76 -21.19
C PRO A 182 20.49 -15.43 -20.99
N THR A 183 20.17 -14.15 -21.06
CA THR A 183 18.80 -13.69 -20.79
C THR A 183 18.43 -12.47 -21.64
N ALA A 184 17.18 -12.41 -22.09
CA ALA A 184 16.61 -11.24 -22.77
C ALA A 184 16.50 -10.01 -21.83
N LEU A 185 16.59 -10.19 -20.52
CA LEU A 185 16.58 -9.09 -19.56
C LEU A 185 17.63 -8.04 -19.85
N SER A 186 18.81 -8.44 -20.35
CA SER A 186 19.90 -7.52 -20.68
C SER A 186 19.48 -6.49 -21.73
N ASP A 187 18.90 -6.94 -22.82
CA ASP A 187 18.46 -6.07 -23.91
C ASP A 187 17.22 -5.27 -23.52
N LEU A 188 16.27 -5.90 -22.82
CA LEU A 188 15.02 -5.27 -22.41
C LEU A 188 15.26 -4.14 -21.38
N LEU A 189 16.14 -4.35 -20.42
CA LEU A 189 16.50 -3.33 -19.42
C LEU A 189 17.32 -2.21 -20.05
N ALA A 190 18.26 -2.54 -20.93
CA ALA A 190 19.06 -1.54 -21.65
C ALA A 190 18.18 -0.67 -22.56
N ALA A 191 17.24 -1.26 -23.29
CA ALA A 191 16.29 -0.53 -24.13
C ALA A 191 15.39 0.41 -23.32
N GLN A 192 14.90 -0.04 -22.16
CA GLN A 192 14.08 0.79 -21.27
C GLN A 192 14.88 1.96 -20.66
N ALA A 193 16.12 1.72 -20.28
CA ALA A 193 16.96 2.70 -19.61
C ALA A 193 17.69 3.66 -20.57
N GLY A 194 17.78 3.30 -21.86
CA GLY A 194 18.57 4.01 -22.86
C GLY A 194 20.08 3.92 -22.64
N VAL A 195 20.55 2.97 -21.80
CA VAL A 195 21.97 2.76 -21.47
C VAL A 195 22.22 1.27 -21.24
N PRO A 196 23.49 0.81 -21.40
CA PRO A 196 23.86 -0.56 -21.06
C PRO A 196 23.54 -0.91 -19.60
N VAL A 197 23.21 -2.17 -19.34
CA VAL A 197 22.83 -2.64 -17.99
C VAL A 197 23.88 -2.34 -16.90
N PRO A 198 25.20 -2.50 -17.13
CA PRO A 198 26.19 -2.13 -16.11
C PRO A 198 26.15 -0.63 -15.76
N GLU A 199 25.91 0.23 -16.75
CA GLU A 199 25.76 1.66 -16.51
C GLU A 199 24.46 1.98 -15.78
N LEU A 200 23.36 1.31 -16.12
CA LEU A 200 22.09 1.41 -15.36
C LEU A 200 22.31 1.08 -13.90
N ALA A 201 22.97 -0.03 -13.58
CA ALA A 201 23.27 -0.42 -12.20
C ALA A 201 24.07 0.66 -11.45
N CYS A 202 25.08 1.25 -12.10
CA CYS A 202 25.87 2.34 -11.52
C CYS A 202 25.04 3.62 -11.31
N ARG A 203 24.12 3.95 -12.22
CA ARG A 203 23.22 5.10 -12.07
C ARG A 203 22.29 4.91 -10.90
N LEU A 204 21.66 3.73 -10.78
CA LEU A 204 20.77 3.40 -9.67
C LEU A 204 21.46 3.45 -8.30
N ALA A 205 22.71 2.95 -8.23
CA ALA A 205 23.51 2.96 -6.99
C ALA A 205 23.87 4.37 -6.51
N ARG A 206 23.83 5.37 -7.39
CA ARG A 206 24.12 6.78 -7.05
C ARG A 206 22.86 7.59 -6.72
N MET A 207 21.68 7.01 -6.89
CA MET A 207 20.42 7.72 -6.59
C MET A 207 20.20 7.78 -5.07
N PRO A 208 19.75 8.93 -4.53
CA PRO A 208 19.41 9.05 -3.11
C PRO A 208 18.21 8.20 -2.72
N PHE A 209 17.27 7.97 -3.65
CA PHE A 209 16.02 7.21 -3.42
C PHE A 209 15.78 6.21 -4.57
N PRO A 210 16.55 5.10 -4.64
CA PRO A 210 16.49 4.19 -5.78
C PRO A 210 15.26 3.27 -5.78
N LYS A 211 14.56 3.12 -4.64
CA LYS A 211 13.50 2.13 -4.42
C LYS A 211 12.45 2.14 -5.55
N ALA A 212 11.84 3.28 -5.81
CA ALA A 212 10.79 3.38 -6.83
C ALA A 212 11.31 3.11 -8.25
N THR A 213 12.53 3.58 -8.56
CA THR A 213 13.16 3.40 -9.88
C THR A 213 13.54 1.94 -10.12
N VAL A 214 14.04 1.24 -9.10
CA VAL A 214 14.32 -0.19 -9.18
C VAL A 214 13.02 -0.99 -9.31
N ALA A 215 11.99 -0.64 -8.52
CA ALA A 215 10.67 -1.28 -8.60
C ALA A 215 10.03 -1.13 -10.00
N ALA A 216 10.30 -0.02 -10.70
CA ALA A 216 9.82 0.20 -12.07
C ALA A 216 10.43 -0.76 -13.11
N LEU A 217 11.46 -1.54 -12.76
CA LEU A 217 12.01 -2.60 -13.61
C LEU A 217 11.18 -3.89 -13.55
N ALA A 218 10.35 -4.09 -12.51
CA ALA A 218 9.57 -5.31 -12.32
C ALA A 218 8.67 -5.69 -13.51
N PRO A 219 7.95 -4.77 -14.18
CA PRO A 219 7.16 -5.11 -15.36
C PRO A 219 8.00 -5.69 -16.51
N ILE A 220 9.28 -5.33 -16.60
CA ILE A 220 10.20 -5.86 -17.62
C ILE A 220 10.53 -7.32 -17.31
N VAL A 221 10.81 -7.61 -16.04
CA VAL A 221 11.07 -8.97 -15.56
C VAL A 221 9.86 -9.87 -15.79
N LEU A 222 8.66 -9.39 -15.44
CA LEU A 222 7.42 -10.14 -15.67
C LEU A 222 7.15 -10.39 -17.15
N ARG A 223 7.41 -9.42 -18.03
CA ARG A 223 7.29 -9.62 -19.49
C ARG A 223 8.27 -10.67 -20.00
N ALA A 224 9.53 -10.63 -19.57
CA ALA A 224 10.53 -11.63 -19.95
C ALA A 224 10.11 -13.03 -19.49
N TRP A 225 9.63 -13.16 -18.26
CA TRP A 225 9.06 -14.40 -17.73
C TRP A 225 7.91 -14.94 -18.59
N LEU A 226 6.93 -14.08 -18.93
CA LEU A 226 5.81 -14.44 -19.79
C LEU A 226 6.23 -14.80 -21.21
N SER A 227 7.41 -14.37 -21.64
CA SER A 227 8.05 -14.74 -22.90
C SER A 227 8.98 -15.97 -22.78
N ALA A 228 8.86 -16.72 -21.68
CA ALA A 228 9.61 -17.95 -21.41
C ALA A 228 11.14 -17.75 -21.25
N ASP A 229 11.59 -16.56 -20.83
CA ASP A 229 12.99 -16.34 -20.42
C ASP A 229 13.27 -17.10 -19.12
N ALA A 230 14.25 -17.99 -19.15
CA ALA A 230 14.52 -18.89 -18.03
C ALA A 230 15.08 -18.15 -16.81
N ALA A 231 15.96 -17.14 -17.00
CA ALA A 231 16.47 -16.34 -15.89
C ALA A 231 15.37 -15.51 -15.22
N ALA A 232 14.46 -14.96 -16.00
CA ALA A 232 13.28 -14.26 -15.46
C ALA A 232 12.34 -15.22 -14.73
N ALA A 233 12.20 -16.47 -15.17
CA ALA A 233 11.44 -17.50 -14.47
C ALA A 233 12.04 -17.84 -13.10
N ASP A 234 13.35 -18.03 -13.02
CA ASP A 234 14.07 -18.24 -11.75
C ASP A 234 13.86 -17.07 -10.78
N VAL A 235 13.90 -15.84 -11.29
CA VAL A 235 13.63 -14.63 -10.50
C VAL A 235 12.21 -14.63 -9.95
N VAL A 236 11.22 -14.91 -10.79
CA VAL A 236 9.79 -14.96 -10.38
C VAL A 236 9.57 -16.06 -9.34
N ASP A 237 10.17 -17.23 -9.53
CA ASP A 237 10.05 -18.36 -8.59
C ASP A 237 10.64 -18.02 -7.22
N ALA A 238 11.80 -17.38 -7.19
CA ALA A 238 12.42 -16.91 -5.96
C ALA A 238 11.53 -15.87 -5.24
N VAL A 239 10.98 -14.91 -5.98
CA VAL A 239 10.11 -13.87 -5.43
C VAL A 239 8.80 -14.45 -4.87
N ILE A 240 8.19 -15.43 -5.56
CA ILE A 240 7.02 -16.15 -5.05
C ILE A 240 7.35 -16.91 -3.77
N ALA A 241 8.52 -17.53 -3.67
CA ALA A 241 8.96 -18.24 -2.48
C ALA A 241 9.10 -17.30 -1.26
N GLU A 242 9.62 -16.09 -1.47
CA GLU A 242 9.69 -15.06 -0.43
C GLU A 242 8.29 -14.63 0.05
N LEU A 243 7.36 -14.36 -0.88
CA LEU A 243 5.97 -14.04 -0.55
C LEU A 243 5.30 -15.17 0.26
N VAL A 244 5.49 -16.41 -0.15
CA VAL A 244 4.98 -17.61 0.56
C VAL A 244 5.57 -17.70 1.97
N THR A 245 6.85 -17.36 2.12
CA THR A 245 7.53 -17.35 3.42
C THR A 245 6.93 -16.29 4.34
N GLY A 246 6.70 -15.07 3.85
CA GLY A 246 6.06 -13.99 4.61
C GLY A 246 4.60 -14.32 4.99
N ILE A 247 3.82 -14.85 4.06
CA ILE A 247 2.44 -15.29 4.31
C ILE A 247 2.40 -16.39 5.38
N ARG A 248 3.30 -17.38 5.29
CA ARG A 248 3.42 -18.47 6.28
C ARG A 248 3.75 -17.90 7.66
N ALA A 249 4.76 -17.04 7.75
CA ALA A 249 5.17 -16.42 9.01
C ALA A 249 4.02 -15.64 9.67
N ALA A 250 3.27 -14.85 8.88
CA ALA A 250 2.12 -14.09 9.38
C ALA A 250 0.98 -15.00 9.86
N ARG A 251 0.63 -16.05 9.08
CA ARG A 251 -0.35 -17.06 9.46
C ARG A 251 0.02 -17.73 10.79
N ASP A 252 1.26 -18.16 10.92
CA ASP A 252 1.73 -18.91 12.08
C ASP A 252 1.77 -18.02 13.33
N ALA A 253 2.27 -16.79 13.19
CA ALA A 253 2.31 -15.82 14.29
C ALA A 253 0.90 -15.43 14.80
N ALA A 254 -0.10 -15.36 13.92
CA ALA A 254 -1.50 -15.12 14.30
C ALA A 254 -2.24 -16.41 14.71
N ALA A 255 -1.58 -17.57 14.72
CA ALA A 255 -2.12 -18.89 15.06
C ALA A 255 -3.44 -19.20 14.31
N LEU A 256 -3.48 -18.96 13.00
CA LEU A 256 -4.68 -19.16 12.20
C LEU A 256 -5.00 -20.65 12.01
N ALA A 257 -6.27 -21.01 12.28
CA ALA A 257 -6.80 -22.32 11.96
C ALA A 257 -6.90 -22.54 10.43
N PRO A 258 -6.94 -23.79 9.95
CA PRO A 258 -7.15 -24.09 8.52
C PRO A 258 -8.37 -23.36 7.94
N SER A 259 -8.36 -23.14 6.62
CA SER A 259 -9.40 -22.40 5.88
C SER A 259 -9.44 -20.90 6.14
N TRP A 260 -8.31 -20.33 6.58
CA TRP A 260 -8.12 -18.88 6.67
C TRP A 260 -8.19 -18.22 5.28
N ARG A 261 -8.41 -16.92 5.25
CA ARG A 261 -8.49 -16.14 4.01
C ARG A 261 -7.18 -15.37 3.76
N LEU A 262 -6.76 -15.32 2.50
CA LEU A 262 -5.68 -14.47 2.02
C LEU A 262 -6.24 -13.37 1.13
N SER A 263 -6.00 -12.11 1.46
CA SER A 263 -6.18 -10.98 0.55
C SER A 263 -4.82 -10.51 0.06
N VAL A 264 -4.66 -10.38 -1.25
CA VAL A 264 -3.42 -9.90 -1.87
C VAL A 264 -3.70 -8.59 -2.60
N ALA A 265 -2.91 -7.56 -2.31
CA ALA A 265 -3.00 -6.24 -2.91
C ALA A 265 -1.66 -5.81 -3.51
N GLY A 266 -1.66 -4.78 -4.33
CA GLY A 266 -0.45 -4.15 -4.85
C GLY A 266 -0.21 -4.34 -6.33
N GLY A 267 0.62 -3.45 -6.90
CA GLY A 267 0.80 -3.30 -8.34
C GLY A 267 1.38 -4.51 -9.06
N VAL A 268 2.15 -5.37 -8.37
CA VAL A 268 2.70 -6.58 -8.99
C VAL A 268 1.59 -7.57 -9.33
N VAL A 269 0.71 -7.84 -8.36
CA VAL A 269 -0.37 -8.83 -8.51
C VAL A 269 -1.54 -8.31 -9.36
N THR A 270 -1.83 -7.01 -9.30
CA THR A 270 -2.88 -6.41 -10.13
C THR A 270 -2.41 -6.21 -11.58
N GLY A 271 -1.11 -5.98 -11.78
CA GLY A 271 -0.51 -5.76 -13.10
C GLY A 271 -0.14 -7.04 -13.86
N CYS A 272 -0.10 -8.20 -13.18
CA CYS A 272 0.23 -9.48 -13.81
C CYS A 272 -0.66 -10.63 -13.26
N PRO A 273 -1.76 -10.95 -13.94
CA PRO A 273 -2.68 -12.01 -13.52
C PRO A 273 -2.01 -13.39 -13.40
N GLU A 274 -0.99 -13.67 -14.21
CA GLU A 274 -0.23 -14.92 -14.18
C GLU A 274 0.57 -15.03 -12.88
N PHE A 275 1.19 -13.94 -12.44
CA PHE A 275 1.91 -13.86 -11.18
C PHE A 275 0.94 -14.08 -10.00
N PHE A 276 -0.22 -13.42 -10.00
CA PHE A 276 -1.25 -13.66 -8.98
C PHE A 276 -1.71 -15.11 -8.95
N ARG A 277 -1.97 -15.73 -10.12
CA ARG A 277 -2.39 -17.16 -10.18
C ARG A 277 -1.32 -18.09 -9.59
N LYS A 278 -0.04 -17.83 -9.88
CA LYS A 278 1.09 -18.61 -9.34
C LYS A 278 1.19 -18.47 -7.82
N LEU A 279 1.09 -17.23 -7.30
CA LEU A 279 1.06 -16.98 -5.86
C LEU A 279 -0.15 -17.63 -5.18
N ALA A 280 -1.33 -17.51 -5.77
CA ALA A 280 -2.56 -18.09 -5.22
C ALA A 280 -2.48 -19.62 -5.12
N ALA A 281 -1.93 -20.29 -6.12
CA ALA A 281 -1.71 -21.74 -6.10
C ALA A 281 -0.74 -22.14 -4.98
N ALA A 282 0.36 -21.39 -4.80
CA ALA A 282 1.32 -21.63 -3.74
C ALA A 282 0.72 -21.39 -2.34
N ALA A 283 -0.09 -20.34 -2.16
CA ALA A 283 -0.77 -20.03 -0.91
C ALA A 283 -1.85 -21.06 -0.54
N ALA A 284 -2.54 -21.63 -1.53
CA ALA A 284 -3.48 -22.74 -1.30
C ALA A 284 -2.78 -23.94 -0.65
N GLY A 285 -1.53 -24.24 -1.03
CA GLY A 285 -0.68 -25.24 -0.40
C GLY A 285 -0.35 -24.98 1.07
N LEU A 286 -0.54 -23.73 1.55
CA LEU A 286 -0.41 -23.37 2.96
C LEU A 286 -1.71 -23.54 3.77
N GLY A 287 -2.82 -23.97 3.14
CA GLY A 287 -4.11 -24.14 3.78
C GLY A 287 -5.01 -22.91 3.72
N ALA A 288 -4.74 -21.94 2.83
CA ALA A 288 -5.68 -20.86 2.57
C ALA A 288 -6.95 -21.40 1.94
N GLY A 289 -8.10 -21.15 2.57
CA GLY A 289 -9.40 -21.60 2.04
C GLY A 289 -9.90 -20.70 0.90
N GLN A 290 -9.47 -19.45 0.88
CA GLN A 290 -9.79 -18.48 -0.16
C GLN A 290 -8.63 -17.51 -0.38
N VAL A 291 -8.29 -17.25 -1.63
CA VAL A 291 -7.32 -16.22 -2.03
C VAL A 291 -8.03 -15.16 -2.87
N LEU A 292 -7.97 -13.90 -2.44
CA LEU A 292 -8.65 -12.78 -3.05
C LEU A 292 -7.64 -11.74 -3.55
N LEU A 293 -7.84 -11.28 -4.78
CA LEU A 293 -7.12 -10.10 -5.30
C LEU A 293 -7.88 -8.83 -4.91
N VAL A 294 -7.21 -7.92 -4.21
CA VAL A 294 -7.73 -6.59 -3.90
C VAL A 294 -7.26 -5.64 -5.00
N ASN A 295 -8.14 -5.36 -5.95
CA ASN A 295 -7.83 -4.50 -7.09
C ASN A 295 -7.83 -3.00 -6.73
N GLU A 296 -8.63 -2.62 -5.76
CA GLU A 296 -8.82 -1.23 -5.37
C GLU A 296 -8.84 -1.09 -3.83
N PRO A 297 -7.67 -0.99 -3.17
CA PRO A 297 -7.61 -0.81 -1.71
C PRO A 297 -8.45 0.37 -1.21
N ALA A 298 -8.45 1.49 -1.94
CA ALA A 298 -9.25 2.66 -1.61
C ALA A 298 -10.76 2.35 -1.50
N ALA A 299 -11.29 1.35 -2.22
CA ALA A 299 -12.68 0.95 -2.10
C ALA A 299 -12.97 0.25 -0.77
N VAL A 300 -12.02 -0.55 -0.27
CA VAL A 300 -12.12 -1.18 1.07
C VAL A 300 -12.10 -0.11 2.15
N LEU A 301 -11.21 0.88 2.04
CA LEU A 301 -11.14 1.99 2.97
C LEU A 301 -12.44 2.81 2.96
N LEU A 302 -12.99 3.12 1.79
CA LEU A 302 -14.21 3.91 1.68
C LEU A 302 -15.40 3.19 2.29
N ALA A 303 -15.51 1.88 2.08
CA ALA A 303 -16.56 1.06 2.69
C ALA A 303 -16.44 1.05 4.21
N ALA A 304 -15.23 0.88 4.75
CA ALA A 304 -14.96 0.96 6.18
C ALA A 304 -15.30 2.36 6.72
N LEU A 305 -14.83 3.43 6.07
CA LEU A 305 -15.12 4.80 6.49
C LEU A 305 -16.61 5.12 6.47
N ALA A 306 -17.37 4.57 5.54
CA ALA A 306 -18.82 4.72 5.50
C ALA A 306 -19.51 4.07 6.70
N LEU A 307 -19.01 2.93 7.18
CA LEU A 307 -19.48 2.31 8.43
C LEU A 307 -19.11 3.20 9.64
N PHE A 308 -17.91 3.72 9.67
CA PHE A 308 -17.40 4.57 10.73
C PHE A 308 -18.07 5.96 10.77
N ALA A 309 -18.47 6.50 9.64
CA ALA A 309 -19.17 7.79 9.59
C ALA A 309 -20.58 7.77 10.20
N VAL A 310 -21.17 6.58 10.36
CA VAL A 310 -22.50 6.36 11.01
C VAL A 310 -22.34 6.18 12.52
N VAL A 311 -21.19 5.69 12.97
CA VAL A 311 -20.84 5.49 14.38
C VAL A 311 -19.84 6.56 14.77
N ASP A 312 -19.93 7.12 15.96
CA ASP A 312 -18.93 8.04 16.50
C ASP A 312 -17.53 7.40 16.39
N PRO A 313 -16.57 7.99 15.65
CA PRO A 313 -15.25 7.39 15.46
C PRO A 313 -14.52 7.06 16.76
N MET A 314 -14.82 7.80 17.84
CA MET A 314 -14.27 7.57 19.18
C MET A 314 -14.86 6.35 19.90
N LYS A 315 -15.87 5.69 19.31
CA LYS A 315 -16.53 4.50 19.87
C LYS A 315 -16.31 3.24 19.07
N LEU A 316 -15.46 3.29 18.07
CA LEU A 316 -15.11 2.15 17.24
C LEU A 316 -14.01 1.35 17.90
N SER A 317 -14.40 0.29 18.57
CA SER A 317 -13.51 -0.76 19.03
C SER A 317 -13.57 -1.92 18.04
N ASP A 318 -12.56 -2.05 17.21
CA ASP A 318 -12.33 -3.23 16.38
C ASP A 318 -10.88 -3.69 16.59
N PRO A 319 -10.67 -4.85 17.24
CA PRO A 319 -9.32 -5.31 17.60
C PRO A 319 -8.40 -5.45 16.39
N ARG A 320 -8.94 -5.46 15.17
CA ARG A 320 -8.16 -5.53 13.94
C ARG A 320 -7.47 -4.20 13.58
N ILE A 321 -7.92 -3.07 14.16
CA ILE A 321 -7.39 -1.74 13.86
C ILE A 321 -7.05 -0.90 15.10
N ASP A 322 -7.49 -1.29 16.30
CA ASP A 322 -7.38 -0.49 17.54
C ASP A 322 -5.93 -0.05 17.83
N ASP A 323 -4.94 -0.90 17.55
CA ASP A 323 -3.53 -0.58 17.74
C ASP A 323 -2.86 0.10 16.52
N GLY A 324 -3.58 0.24 15.41
CA GLY A 324 -3.04 0.70 14.13
C GLY A 324 -3.77 1.86 13.49
N ALA A 325 -4.77 2.45 14.15
CA ALA A 325 -5.51 3.60 13.65
C ALA A 325 -5.41 4.78 14.61
N TRP A 326 -5.26 5.99 14.04
CA TRP A 326 -5.17 7.25 14.78
C TRP A 326 -6.15 8.25 14.22
N TYR A 327 -6.78 8.99 15.12
CA TYR A 327 -7.78 10.00 14.78
C TYR A 327 -7.26 11.41 15.01
N LEU A 328 -7.53 12.32 14.07
CA LEU A 328 -7.25 13.74 14.17
C LEU A 328 -8.51 14.55 13.88
N ASP A 329 -8.91 15.40 14.82
CA ASP A 329 -9.90 16.45 14.59
C ASP A 329 -9.21 17.73 14.10
N LEU A 330 -9.22 17.94 12.77
CA LEU A 330 -8.59 19.10 12.13
C LEU A 330 -9.36 20.41 12.29
N ALA A 331 -10.52 20.41 12.98
CA ALA A 331 -11.27 21.64 13.32
C ALA A 331 -10.82 22.23 14.65
N ASN A 332 -10.47 21.39 15.61
CA ASN A 332 -9.98 21.82 16.91
C ASN A 332 -8.48 22.08 16.80
N ARG A 333 -8.08 23.34 16.77
CA ARG A 333 -6.67 23.81 16.66
C ARG A 333 -5.81 23.45 17.88
N THR A 334 -6.32 22.74 18.85
CA THR A 334 -5.55 22.20 19.96
C THR A 334 -4.77 21.00 19.46
N THR A 335 -3.45 21.12 19.48
CA THR A 335 -2.43 20.11 19.20
C THR A 335 -2.40 19.00 20.27
N ASP A 336 -3.53 18.57 20.77
CA ASP A 336 -3.62 17.26 21.39
C ASP A 336 -3.45 16.24 20.25
N LEU A 337 -2.21 15.80 20.11
CA LEU A 337 -1.82 14.76 19.16
C LEU A 337 -2.62 13.52 19.48
N GLY A 338 -3.59 13.25 18.63
CA GLY A 338 -4.63 12.25 18.72
C GLY A 338 -4.35 11.11 19.68
N GLY A 339 -5.27 10.87 20.58
CA GLY A 339 -5.31 9.63 21.32
C GLY A 339 -5.40 8.46 20.35
N LYS A 340 -4.82 7.32 20.70
CA LYS A 340 -5.24 6.03 20.12
C LYS A 340 -6.78 6.04 20.12
N ILE A 341 -7.37 5.48 19.09
CA ILE A 341 -8.78 5.11 19.14
C ILE A 341 -8.83 3.97 20.17
N ASP A 342 -9.25 4.31 21.41
CA ASP A 342 -9.49 3.34 22.47
C ASP A 342 -10.82 2.62 22.23
#